data_d8d7e217a0ecde486e8d165df591a369
#
_entry.id   d8d7e217a0ecde486e8d165df591a369
#
_cell.length_a   1.000
_cell.length_b   1.000
_cell.length_c   1.000
_cell.angle_alpha   90.00
_cell.angle_beta   90.00
_cell.angle_gamma   90.00
#
_symmetry.space_group_name_H-M   'P 1'
#
loop_
_entity.id
_entity.type
_entity.pdbx_description
1 polymer ?
#
loop_
_entity_poly.entity_id
_entity_poly.type
_entity_poly.pdbx_seq_one_letter_code
_entity_poly.pdbx_strand_id
1 'polypeptide(L)'
;MAEKIRILFLSANPWSMSRILVDEEAREISEKIDEGVYRDRFELYKHPATRPNDLQRLLLKYQPHIVHFSCHGSKGRKIVLAGAHGHAKAVDQHGLAKVLALYSNHVRLVLLNACFTKEQARSISEVIDYSIGTERPIGDKVSVTFAGAFYRALGFGKSIRDAFESARAELALTKMPRSRGIQLFVKKGMSEEDTFPQIDSNRYSSSRLLDLTVFKAETTCEATNLKKFQQTVLVRALEATSVRRRDSLERRYHGRPDGFVWGGCGTSHINHKER
;
A
#
# COMPACT_ATOMS: atom_id res chain seq x y z
N MET A 1 16.65 -13.61 -10.41
CA MET A 1 15.65 -12.54 -10.21
C MET A 1 15.14 -12.67 -8.78
N ALA A 2 14.96 -11.58 -8.06
CA ALA A 2 14.42 -11.65 -6.71
C ALA A 2 12.94 -12.06 -6.77
N GLU A 3 12.54 -12.93 -5.84
CA GLU A 3 11.17 -13.40 -5.73
C GLU A 3 10.21 -12.24 -5.45
N LYS A 4 9.04 -12.24 -6.11
CA LYS A 4 8.04 -11.18 -5.97
C LYS A 4 6.98 -11.54 -4.92
N ILE A 5 6.44 -10.53 -4.27
CA ILE A 5 5.29 -10.65 -3.39
C ILE A 5 4.04 -10.69 -4.25
N ARG A 6 3.41 -11.85 -4.33
CA ARG A 6 2.19 -12.06 -5.12
C ARG A 6 0.96 -11.80 -4.28
N ILE A 7 0.13 -10.87 -4.75
CA ILE A 7 -1.16 -10.51 -4.14
C ILE A 7 -2.26 -11.10 -5.03
N LEU A 8 -3.12 -11.91 -4.45
CA LEU A 8 -4.32 -12.42 -5.09
C LEU A 8 -5.54 -11.66 -4.57
N PHE A 9 -6.06 -10.75 -5.38
CA PHE A 9 -7.25 -9.97 -5.09
C PHE A 9 -8.49 -10.70 -5.62
N LEU A 10 -9.32 -11.16 -4.71
CA LEU A 10 -10.52 -11.95 -4.96
C LEU A 10 -11.76 -11.10 -4.69
N SER A 11 -12.46 -10.67 -5.72
CA SER A 11 -13.65 -9.86 -5.54
C SER A 11 -14.93 -10.60 -5.90
N ALA A 12 -16.00 -10.24 -5.19
CA ALA A 12 -17.34 -10.75 -5.48
C ALA A 12 -18.40 -9.68 -5.24
N ASN A 13 -19.21 -9.45 -6.24
CA ASN A 13 -20.31 -8.49 -6.25
C ASN A 13 -21.59 -9.17 -6.76
N PRO A 14 -22.18 -10.11 -5.96
CA PRO A 14 -23.34 -10.86 -6.38
C PRO A 14 -24.50 -9.94 -6.74
N TRP A 15 -25.17 -10.18 -7.86
CA TRP A 15 -26.27 -9.32 -8.34
C TRP A 15 -27.47 -9.26 -7.37
N SER A 16 -27.61 -10.25 -6.50
CA SER A 16 -28.66 -10.29 -5.46
C SER A 16 -28.35 -9.42 -4.23
N MET A 17 -27.23 -8.68 -4.23
CA MET A 17 -26.81 -7.80 -3.15
C MET A 17 -26.59 -6.39 -3.69
N SER A 18 -26.49 -5.41 -2.79
CA SER A 18 -26.10 -4.04 -3.16
C SER A 18 -24.71 -4.03 -3.77
N ARG A 19 -24.47 -3.16 -4.75
CA ARG A 19 -23.14 -3.04 -5.36
C ARG A 19 -22.15 -2.40 -4.40
N ILE A 20 -20.94 -2.94 -4.32
CA ILE A 20 -19.81 -2.40 -3.56
C ILE A 20 -18.66 -2.02 -4.51
N LEU A 21 -17.74 -1.16 -4.06
CA LEU A 21 -16.70 -0.52 -4.88
C LEU A 21 -15.46 -1.41 -5.07
N VAL A 22 -15.63 -2.68 -5.47
CA VAL A 22 -14.51 -3.63 -5.62
C VAL A 22 -13.50 -3.24 -6.68
N ASP A 23 -13.95 -2.60 -7.76
CA ASP A 23 -13.08 -2.18 -8.87
C ASP A 23 -12.25 -0.95 -8.47
N GLU A 24 -12.86 -0.03 -7.70
CA GLU A 24 -12.18 1.14 -7.14
C GLU A 24 -11.12 0.71 -6.13
N GLU A 25 -11.45 -0.24 -5.26
CA GLU A 25 -10.50 -0.82 -4.31
C GLU A 25 -9.30 -1.47 -5.00
N ALA A 26 -9.56 -2.27 -6.04
CA ALA A 26 -8.50 -2.92 -6.82
C ALA A 26 -7.59 -1.92 -7.55
N ARG A 27 -8.16 -0.80 -8.02
CA ARG A 27 -7.40 0.30 -8.63
C ARG A 27 -6.58 1.03 -7.59
N GLU A 28 -7.17 1.42 -6.47
CA GLU A 28 -6.48 2.12 -5.38
C GLU A 28 -5.30 1.30 -4.86
N ILE A 29 -5.46 0.00 -4.65
CA ILE A 29 -4.37 -0.90 -4.25
C ILE A 29 -3.22 -0.84 -5.26
N SER A 30 -3.51 -0.92 -6.57
CA SER A 30 -2.50 -0.87 -7.62
C SER A 30 -1.73 0.46 -7.60
N GLU A 31 -2.46 1.58 -7.61
CA GLU A 31 -1.88 2.93 -7.59
C GLU A 31 -1.00 3.16 -6.35
N LYS A 32 -1.46 2.69 -5.18
CA LYS A 32 -0.73 2.85 -3.92
C LYS A 32 0.51 1.97 -3.80
N ILE A 33 0.52 0.80 -4.39
CA ILE A 33 1.73 -0.02 -4.52
C ILE A 33 2.73 0.69 -5.44
N ASP A 34 2.27 1.26 -6.56
CA ASP A 34 3.12 1.93 -7.56
C ASP A 34 3.80 3.21 -7.01
N GLU A 35 3.23 3.85 -5.98
CA GLU A 35 3.87 4.92 -5.22
C GLU A 35 5.08 4.43 -4.41
N GLY A 36 5.13 3.13 -4.09
CA GLY A 36 6.09 2.52 -3.18
C GLY A 36 7.49 2.38 -3.77
N VAL A 37 8.46 2.40 -2.89
CA VAL A 37 9.88 2.21 -3.22
C VAL A 37 10.15 0.79 -3.73
N TYR A 38 9.42 -0.17 -3.20
CA TYR A 38 9.52 -1.59 -3.54
C TYR A 38 8.44 -2.05 -4.53
N ARG A 39 7.81 -1.12 -5.28
CA ARG A 39 6.75 -1.44 -6.26
C ARG A 39 7.08 -2.62 -7.17
N ASP A 40 8.33 -2.68 -7.64
CA ASP A 40 8.81 -3.74 -8.55
C ASP A 40 8.85 -5.14 -7.89
N ARG A 41 8.65 -5.21 -6.56
CA ARG A 41 8.57 -6.46 -5.81
C ARG A 41 7.16 -7.02 -5.71
N PHE A 42 6.15 -6.28 -6.14
CA PHE A 42 4.76 -6.70 -6.04
C PHE A 42 4.19 -7.12 -7.38
N GLU A 43 3.32 -8.11 -7.34
CA GLU A 43 2.47 -8.54 -8.46
C GLU A 43 1.03 -8.67 -7.97
N LEU A 44 0.11 -7.94 -8.58
CA LEU A 44 -1.31 -7.96 -8.24
C LEU A 44 -2.11 -8.74 -9.27
N TYR A 45 -2.63 -9.89 -8.87
CA TYR A 45 -3.55 -10.72 -9.65
C TYR A 45 -4.99 -10.48 -9.24
N LYS A 46 -5.83 -10.03 -10.16
CA LYS A 46 -7.24 -9.70 -9.90
C LYS A 46 -8.14 -10.81 -10.46
N HIS A 47 -9.04 -11.31 -9.61
CA HIS A 47 -10.05 -12.31 -10.02
C HIS A 47 -11.43 -11.84 -9.61
N PRO A 48 -12.23 -11.31 -10.55
CA PRO A 48 -13.59 -10.86 -10.29
C PRO A 48 -14.58 -12.02 -10.21
N ALA A 49 -15.75 -11.76 -9.63
CA ALA A 49 -16.85 -12.71 -9.53
C ALA A 49 -16.42 -14.08 -8.94
N THR A 50 -15.50 -14.05 -7.98
CA THR A 50 -14.89 -15.24 -7.37
C THR A 50 -15.94 -16.15 -6.75
N ARG A 51 -15.86 -17.43 -7.07
CA ARG A 51 -16.71 -18.49 -6.51
C ARG A 51 -15.92 -19.32 -5.49
N PRO A 52 -16.57 -19.98 -4.49
CA PRO A 52 -15.87 -20.85 -3.56
C PRO A 52 -15.02 -21.93 -4.24
N ASN A 53 -15.51 -22.51 -5.34
CA ASN A 53 -14.81 -23.56 -6.09
C ASN A 53 -13.57 -23.04 -6.85
N ASP A 54 -13.43 -21.74 -7.04
CA ASP A 54 -12.25 -21.14 -7.70
C ASP A 54 -11.05 -21.08 -6.76
N LEU A 55 -11.26 -21.05 -5.45
CA LEU A 55 -10.22 -20.74 -4.46
C LEU A 55 -9.00 -21.63 -4.58
N GLN A 56 -9.17 -22.95 -4.55
CA GLN A 56 -8.04 -23.88 -4.62
C GLN A 56 -7.27 -23.75 -5.93
N ARG A 57 -7.98 -23.68 -7.05
CA ARG A 57 -7.37 -23.49 -8.39
C ARG A 57 -6.54 -22.20 -8.45
N LEU A 58 -7.06 -21.10 -7.89
CA LEU A 58 -6.38 -19.80 -7.90
C LEU A 58 -5.17 -19.80 -6.96
N LEU A 59 -5.29 -20.40 -5.76
CA LEU A 59 -4.19 -20.56 -4.82
C LEU A 59 -3.06 -21.42 -5.40
N LEU A 60 -3.38 -22.52 -6.07
CA LEU A 60 -2.40 -23.34 -6.78
C LEU A 60 -1.73 -22.59 -7.93
N LYS A 61 -2.53 -21.90 -8.74
CA LYS A 61 -2.03 -21.20 -9.93
C LYS A 61 -1.09 -20.04 -9.60
N TYR A 62 -1.47 -19.21 -8.65
CA TYR A 62 -0.76 -17.96 -8.36
C TYR A 62 0.20 -18.05 -7.18
N GLN A 63 0.05 -19.07 -6.32
CA GLN A 63 0.86 -19.23 -5.09
C GLN A 63 1.04 -17.89 -4.36
N PRO A 64 -0.04 -17.19 -3.97
CA PRO A 64 0.03 -15.85 -3.44
C PRO A 64 0.63 -15.83 -2.04
N HIS A 65 1.35 -14.74 -1.72
CA HIS A 65 1.79 -14.44 -0.35
C HIS A 65 0.70 -13.68 0.42
N ILE A 66 -0.13 -12.94 -0.30
CA ILE A 66 -1.27 -12.19 0.25
C ILE A 66 -2.54 -12.60 -0.50
N VAL A 67 -3.58 -12.95 0.25
CA VAL A 67 -4.94 -13.18 -0.29
C VAL A 67 -5.84 -12.07 0.24
N HIS A 68 -6.39 -11.26 -0.67
CA HIS A 68 -7.27 -10.17 -0.34
C HIS A 68 -8.68 -10.46 -0.86
N PHE A 69 -9.65 -10.56 0.04
CA PHE A 69 -11.05 -10.68 -0.29
C PHE A 69 -11.73 -9.31 -0.22
N SER A 70 -12.28 -8.85 -1.35
CA SER A 70 -13.14 -7.67 -1.46
C SER A 70 -14.55 -8.13 -1.81
N CYS A 71 -15.41 -8.22 -0.82
CA CYS A 71 -16.74 -8.81 -0.98
C CYS A 71 -17.69 -8.39 0.14
N HIS A 72 -18.94 -8.81 0.06
CA HIS A 72 -19.87 -8.65 1.18
C HIS A 72 -19.53 -9.56 2.35
N GLY A 73 -19.88 -9.10 3.56
CA GLY A 73 -19.99 -9.92 4.75
C GLY A 73 -21.45 -10.10 5.15
N SER A 74 -21.79 -11.27 5.67
CA SER A 74 -23.13 -11.57 6.16
C SER A 74 -23.24 -11.34 7.66
N LYS A 75 -24.46 -11.11 8.15
CA LYS A 75 -24.76 -11.10 9.60
C LYS A 75 -24.39 -12.41 10.30
N GLY A 76 -24.30 -13.53 9.52
CA GLY A 76 -23.78 -14.80 9.99
C GLY A 76 -22.26 -14.87 10.08
N ARG A 77 -21.55 -13.72 10.03
CA ARG A 77 -20.10 -13.59 10.19
C ARG A 77 -19.29 -14.36 9.15
N LYS A 78 -19.77 -14.40 7.91
CA LYS A 78 -19.16 -15.11 6.79
C LYS A 78 -18.98 -14.16 5.62
N ILE A 79 -17.88 -14.29 4.88
CA ILE A 79 -17.74 -13.65 3.57
C ILE A 79 -18.76 -14.24 2.58
N VAL A 80 -19.16 -13.40 1.63
CA VAL A 80 -20.13 -13.81 0.59
C VAL A 80 -19.46 -13.70 -0.76
N LEU A 81 -19.29 -14.82 -1.43
CA LEU A 81 -18.74 -14.92 -2.77
C LEU A 81 -19.85 -15.11 -3.82
N ALA A 82 -19.49 -15.13 -5.09
CA ALA A 82 -20.42 -15.46 -6.17
C ALA A 82 -20.76 -16.95 -6.15
N GLY A 83 -22.02 -17.25 -6.21
CA GLY A 83 -22.54 -18.61 -6.38
C GLY A 83 -22.90 -18.95 -7.82
N ALA A 84 -23.67 -20.00 -8.01
CA ALA A 84 -24.25 -20.32 -9.32
C ALA A 84 -25.12 -19.16 -9.83
N HIS A 85 -25.05 -18.89 -11.12
CA HIS A 85 -25.82 -17.82 -11.78
C HIS A 85 -25.66 -16.43 -11.14
N GLY A 86 -24.52 -16.16 -10.47
CA GLY A 86 -24.24 -14.87 -9.86
C GLY A 86 -24.97 -14.56 -8.54
N HIS A 87 -25.69 -15.51 -7.97
CA HIS A 87 -26.31 -15.36 -6.65
C HIS A 87 -25.26 -15.28 -5.53
N ALA A 88 -25.66 -14.76 -4.38
CA ALA A 88 -24.81 -14.71 -3.19
C ALA A 88 -24.59 -16.11 -2.61
N LYS A 89 -23.34 -16.46 -2.28
CA LYS A 89 -22.95 -17.70 -1.61
C LYS A 89 -22.08 -17.38 -0.39
N ALA A 90 -22.63 -17.59 0.80
CA ALA A 90 -21.86 -17.46 2.03
C ALA A 90 -20.83 -18.58 2.13
N VAL A 91 -19.60 -18.23 2.54
CA VAL A 91 -18.48 -19.18 2.69
C VAL A 91 -18.30 -19.52 4.15
N ASP A 92 -18.34 -20.82 4.45
CA ASP A 92 -18.14 -21.31 5.81
C ASP A 92 -16.74 -20.98 6.34
N GLN A 93 -16.66 -20.49 7.58
CA GLN A 93 -15.40 -20.05 8.17
C GLN A 93 -14.39 -21.18 8.35
N HIS A 94 -14.84 -22.36 8.78
CA HIS A 94 -13.96 -23.52 8.97
C HIS A 94 -13.51 -24.10 7.64
N GLY A 95 -14.41 -24.11 6.64
CA GLY A 95 -14.07 -24.51 5.27
C GLY A 95 -13.01 -23.60 4.65
N LEU A 96 -13.15 -22.28 4.82
CA LEU A 96 -12.15 -21.32 4.32
C LEU A 96 -10.80 -21.49 5.01
N ALA A 97 -10.78 -21.60 6.34
CA ALA A 97 -9.55 -21.80 7.11
C ALA A 97 -8.85 -23.13 6.72
N LYS A 98 -9.63 -24.24 6.54
CA LYS A 98 -9.07 -25.51 6.06
C LYS A 98 -8.44 -25.40 4.67
N VAL A 99 -9.08 -24.71 3.73
CA VAL A 99 -8.50 -24.50 2.40
C VAL A 99 -7.22 -23.68 2.51
N LEU A 100 -7.21 -22.58 3.25
CA LEU A 100 -6.03 -21.73 3.41
C LEU A 100 -4.88 -22.46 4.12
N ALA A 101 -5.16 -23.33 5.08
CA ALA A 101 -4.16 -24.14 5.77
C ALA A 101 -3.31 -25.01 4.82
N LEU A 102 -3.90 -25.49 3.72
CA LEU A 102 -3.18 -26.28 2.69
C LEU A 102 -2.11 -25.45 1.96
N TYR A 103 -2.18 -24.13 2.04
CA TYR A 103 -1.31 -23.19 1.35
C TYR A 103 -0.53 -22.29 2.32
N SER A 104 -0.49 -22.62 3.60
CA SER A 104 0.21 -21.86 4.65
C SER A 104 1.73 -21.79 4.47
N ASN A 105 2.29 -22.63 3.59
CA ASN A 105 3.70 -22.57 3.23
C ASN A 105 4.09 -21.30 2.44
N HIS A 106 3.15 -20.66 1.77
CA HIS A 106 3.39 -19.42 1.02
C HIS A 106 2.39 -18.31 1.33
N VAL A 107 1.13 -18.60 1.68
CA VAL A 107 0.15 -17.58 2.10
C VAL A 107 0.51 -17.12 3.51
N ARG A 108 0.94 -15.87 3.63
CA ARG A 108 1.32 -15.27 4.92
C ARG A 108 0.28 -14.31 5.47
N LEU A 109 -0.48 -13.65 4.61
CA LEU A 109 -1.51 -12.68 5.01
C LEU A 109 -2.83 -12.95 4.30
N VAL A 110 -3.92 -12.94 5.05
CA VAL A 110 -5.28 -12.93 4.52
C VAL A 110 -6.01 -11.69 4.99
N LEU A 111 -6.48 -10.85 4.06
CA LEU A 111 -7.27 -9.67 4.33
C LEU A 111 -8.71 -9.91 3.91
N LEU A 112 -9.64 -9.82 4.89
CA LEU A 112 -11.08 -9.94 4.65
C LEU A 112 -11.72 -8.56 4.69
N ASN A 113 -11.69 -7.85 3.56
CA ASN A 113 -12.34 -6.56 3.42
C ASN A 113 -13.84 -6.74 3.17
N ALA A 114 -14.52 -7.15 4.21
CA ALA A 114 -15.92 -7.49 4.25
C ALA A 114 -16.49 -7.28 5.66
N CYS A 115 -17.78 -6.96 5.77
CA CYS A 115 -18.43 -6.70 7.05
C CYS A 115 -18.50 -7.98 7.94
N PHE A 116 -18.36 -7.82 9.26
CA PHE A 116 -18.54 -8.89 10.25
C PHE A 116 -17.62 -10.10 10.10
N THR A 117 -16.41 -9.93 9.62
CA THR A 117 -15.46 -11.02 9.35
C THR A 117 -14.44 -11.27 10.47
N LYS A 118 -14.57 -10.60 11.62
CA LYS A 118 -13.66 -10.72 12.76
C LYS A 118 -13.42 -12.18 13.18
N GLU A 119 -14.48 -12.95 13.41
CA GLU A 119 -14.35 -14.35 13.87
C GLU A 119 -13.76 -15.25 12.77
N GLN A 120 -14.09 -14.95 11.51
CA GLN A 120 -13.50 -15.69 10.38
C GLN A 120 -12.01 -15.37 10.25
N ALA A 121 -11.60 -14.12 10.41
CA ALA A 121 -10.18 -13.72 10.44
C ALA A 121 -9.45 -14.38 11.62
N ARG A 122 -10.05 -14.42 12.81
CA ARG A 122 -9.49 -15.12 13.97
C ARG A 122 -9.22 -16.59 13.68
N SER A 123 -10.19 -17.31 13.10
CA SER A 123 -10.00 -18.73 12.73
C SER A 123 -8.90 -18.91 11.67
N ILE A 124 -8.75 -17.94 10.74
CA ILE A 124 -7.68 -17.97 9.76
C ILE A 124 -6.31 -17.75 10.42
N SER A 125 -6.20 -16.89 11.45
CA SER A 125 -4.94 -16.67 12.17
C SER A 125 -4.43 -17.86 12.97
N GLU A 126 -5.22 -18.93 13.13
CA GLU A 126 -4.75 -20.19 13.70
C GLU A 126 -3.83 -20.95 12.73
N VAL A 127 -3.99 -20.73 11.42
CA VAL A 127 -3.29 -21.47 10.35
C VAL A 127 -2.41 -20.59 9.46
N ILE A 128 -2.72 -19.31 9.30
CA ILE A 128 -2.00 -18.31 8.50
C ILE A 128 -1.37 -17.28 9.44
N ASP A 129 -0.18 -16.79 9.12
CA ASP A 129 0.61 -15.91 9.99
C ASP A 129 -0.14 -14.66 10.42
N TYR A 130 -0.84 -14.01 9.46
CA TYR A 130 -1.58 -12.77 9.68
C TYR A 130 -2.95 -12.82 9.02
N SER A 131 -3.94 -12.27 9.70
CA SER A 131 -5.25 -12.07 9.10
C SER A 131 -5.86 -10.76 9.56
N ILE A 132 -6.60 -10.10 8.68
CA ILE A 132 -7.32 -8.86 8.95
C ILE A 132 -8.80 -9.09 8.69
N GLY A 133 -9.64 -8.66 9.63
CA GLY A 133 -11.09 -8.75 9.51
C GLY A 133 -11.79 -7.62 10.23
N THR A 134 -13.12 -7.55 10.10
CA THR A 134 -13.93 -6.45 10.62
C THR A 134 -14.96 -6.94 11.63
N GLU A 135 -15.08 -6.24 12.73
CA GLU A 135 -16.10 -6.52 13.77
C GLU A 135 -17.48 -6.00 13.41
N ARG A 136 -17.53 -4.91 12.66
CA ARG A 136 -18.74 -4.15 12.34
C ARG A 136 -18.83 -3.88 10.84
N PRO A 137 -20.00 -3.43 10.34
CA PRO A 137 -20.09 -2.94 8.98
C PRO A 137 -19.15 -1.76 8.79
N ILE A 138 -18.35 -1.83 7.75
CA ILE A 138 -17.53 -0.72 7.25
C ILE A 138 -18.13 -0.25 5.93
N GLY A 139 -18.08 1.04 5.68
CA GLY A 139 -18.53 1.59 4.39
C GLY A 139 -17.47 1.39 3.32
N ASP A 140 -17.87 1.36 2.06
CA ASP A 140 -16.98 1.13 0.92
C ASP A 140 -15.79 2.10 0.89
N LYS A 141 -16.00 3.39 1.17
CA LYS A 141 -14.90 4.36 1.26
C LYS A 141 -13.89 4.02 2.35
N VAL A 142 -14.34 3.49 3.50
CA VAL A 142 -13.44 3.04 4.56
C VAL A 142 -12.62 1.85 4.09
N SER A 143 -13.26 0.89 3.40
CA SER A 143 -12.61 -0.28 2.82
C SER A 143 -11.51 0.11 1.83
N VAL A 144 -11.84 0.96 0.85
CA VAL A 144 -10.92 1.44 -0.19
C VAL A 144 -9.76 2.22 0.42
N THR A 145 -10.04 3.18 1.32
CA THR A 145 -8.99 3.98 1.97
C THR A 145 -8.08 3.13 2.84
N PHE A 146 -8.64 2.18 3.61
CA PHE A 146 -7.84 1.26 4.42
C PHE A 146 -6.91 0.43 3.56
N ALA A 147 -7.45 -0.19 2.50
CA ALA A 147 -6.66 -1.01 1.59
C ALA A 147 -5.54 -0.19 0.92
N GLY A 148 -5.86 0.98 0.37
CA GLY A 148 -4.87 1.87 -0.25
C GLY A 148 -3.72 2.22 0.69
N ALA A 149 -4.04 2.71 1.90
CA ALA A 149 -3.04 3.09 2.90
C ALA A 149 -2.20 1.89 3.38
N PHE A 150 -2.84 0.73 3.57
CA PHE A 150 -2.17 -0.50 3.96
C PHE A 150 -1.15 -0.95 2.91
N TYR A 151 -1.57 -1.06 1.65
CA TYR A 151 -0.69 -1.50 0.56
C TYR A 151 0.38 -0.46 0.21
N ARG A 152 0.09 0.84 0.36
CA ARG A 152 1.12 1.88 0.26
C ARG A 152 2.23 1.65 1.27
N ALA A 153 1.90 1.44 2.53
CA ALA A 153 2.90 1.21 3.57
C ALA A 153 3.72 -0.06 3.30
N LEU A 154 3.10 -1.16 2.84
CA LEU A 154 3.82 -2.36 2.38
C LEU A 154 4.75 -2.04 1.21
N GLY A 155 4.30 -1.24 0.23
CA GLY A 155 5.10 -0.78 -0.92
C GLY A 155 6.33 0.04 -0.51
N PHE A 156 6.30 0.66 0.66
CA PHE A 156 7.46 1.34 1.29
C PHE A 156 8.26 0.43 2.24
N GLY A 157 7.98 -0.87 2.28
CA GLY A 157 8.75 -1.83 3.07
C GLY A 157 8.42 -1.88 4.56
N LYS A 158 7.27 -1.36 4.96
CA LYS A 158 6.82 -1.44 6.35
C LYS A 158 6.42 -2.86 6.72
N SER A 159 6.53 -3.19 8.00
CA SER A 159 6.01 -4.45 8.54
C SER A 159 4.48 -4.53 8.37
N ILE A 160 3.91 -5.73 8.47
CA ILE A 160 2.46 -5.93 8.37
C ILE A 160 1.74 -5.13 9.48
N ARG A 161 2.31 -5.10 10.69
CA ARG A 161 1.76 -4.28 11.79
C ARG A 161 1.83 -2.80 11.48
N ASP A 162 2.99 -2.29 11.06
CA ASP A 162 3.15 -0.87 10.75
C ASP A 162 2.24 -0.43 9.60
N ALA A 163 2.06 -1.29 8.60
CA ALA A 163 1.15 -1.04 7.49
C ALA A 163 -0.31 -0.98 7.99
N PHE A 164 -0.69 -1.88 8.90
CA PHE A 164 -2.01 -1.88 9.53
C PHE A 164 -2.25 -0.61 10.36
N GLU A 165 -1.29 -0.21 11.21
CA GLU A 165 -1.41 1.01 12.02
C GLU A 165 -1.37 2.27 11.15
N SER A 166 -0.58 2.30 10.07
CA SER A 166 -0.58 3.41 9.10
C SER A 166 -1.95 3.58 8.44
N ALA A 167 -2.59 2.49 8.04
CA ALA A 167 -3.94 2.52 7.48
C ALA A 167 -4.98 3.01 8.50
N ARG A 168 -4.89 2.57 9.75
CA ARG A 168 -5.77 3.07 10.83
C ARG A 168 -5.56 4.56 11.11
N ALA A 169 -4.32 5.03 11.10
CA ALA A 169 -3.99 6.44 11.29
C ALA A 169 -4.59 7.30 10.18
N GLU A 170 -4.52 6.86 8.92
CA GLU A 170 -5.13 7.58 7.79
C GLU A 170 -6.64 7.66 7.90
N LEU A 171 -7.30 6.57 8.29
CA LEU A 171 -8.74 6.60 8.56
C LEU A 171 -9.11 7.56 9.69
N ALA A 172 -8.27 7.67 10.72
CA ALA A 172 -8.46 8.61 11.81
C ALA A 172 -8.28 10.07 11.36
N LEU A 173 -7.26 10.36 10.54
CA LEU A 173 -7.02 11.69 9.97
C LEU A 173 -8.19 12.17 9.11
N THR A 174 -8.76 11.28 8.32
CA THR A 174 -9.91 11.59 7.45
C THR A 174 -11.25 11.56 8.20
N LYS A 175 -11.23 11.33 9.52
CA LYS A 175 -12.41 11.25 10.40
C LYS A 175 -13.48 10.27 9.88
N MET A 176 -13.04 9.20 9.22
CA MET A 176 -13.96 8.21 8.67
C MET A 176 -14.69 7.45 9.76
N PRO A 177 -16.01 7.37 9.70
CA PRO A 177 -16.80 6.68 10.71
C PRO A 177 -16.54 5.18 10.68
N ARG A 178 -16.65 4.53 11.85
CA ARG A 178 -16.55 3.05 12.00
C ARG A 178 -15.19 2.42 11.68
N SER A 179 -14.14 3.22 11.53
CA SER A 179 -12.77 2.73 11.26
C SER A 179 -12.20 1.83 12.37
N ARG A 180 -12.68 1.98 13.62
CA ARG A 180 -12.20 1.21 14.78
C ARG A 180 -12.58 -0.27 14.76
N GLY A 181 -13.42 -0.71 13.83
CA GLY A 181 -13.88 -2.10 13.72
C GLY A 181 -12.93 -3.03 12.99
N ILE A 182 -11.88 -2.51 12.34
CA ILE A 182 -10.90 -3.31 11.61
C ILE A 182 -9.85 -3.83 12.61
N GLN A 183 -9.54 -5.13 12.57
CA GLN A 183 -8.63 -5.79 13.51
C GLN A 183 -7.63 -6.67 12.79
N LEU A 184 -6.38 -6.64 13.27
CA LEU A 184 -5.30 -7.54 12.87
C LEU A 184 -5.20 -8.67 13.88
N PHE A 185 -5.10 -9.89 13.38
CA PHE A 185 -4.84 -11.11 14.15
C PHE A 185 -3.51 -11.69 13.70
N VAL A 186 -2.71 -12.12 14.66
CA VAL A 186 -1.39 -12.71 14.46
C VAL A 186 -1.40 -14.12 15.00
N LYS A 187 -0.86 -15.06 14.24
CA LYS A 187 -0.72 -16.46 14.64
C LYS A 187 0.18 -16.55 15.87
N LYS A 188 -0.19 -17.43 16.80
CA LYS A 188 0.62 -17.64 18.01
C LYS A 188 2.06 -18.03 17.64
N GLY A 189 3.02 -17.28 18.19
CA GLY A 189 4.45 -17.49 17.97
C GLY A 189 5.04 -16.75 16.76
N MET A 190 4.25 -16.01 15.99
CA MET A 190 4.74 -15.12 14.94
C MET A 190 5.07 -13.74 15.51
N SER A 191 6.05 -13.06 14.91
CA SER A 191 6.37 -11.67 15.24
C SER A 191 5.39 -10.72 14.56
N GLU A 192 4.97 -9.68 15.27
CA GLU A 192 4.14 -8.63 14.70
C GLU A 192 4.94 -7.67 13.80
N GLU A 193 6.24 -7.67 13.92
CA GLU A 193 7.18 -6.79 13.20
C GLU A 193 7.72 -7.43 11.91
N ASP A 194 7.24 -8.62 11.53
CA ASP A 194 7.71 -9.28 10.32
C ASP A 194 7.37 -8.49 9.06
N THR A 195 8.36 -8.39 8.20
CA THR A 195 8.23 -7.92 6.82
C THR A 195 8.17 -9.09 5.85
N PHE A 196 7.79 -8.82 4.62
CA PHE A 196 7.92 -9.84 3.57
C PHE A 196 9.39 -10.06 3.24
N PRO A 197 9.91 -11.32 3.24
CA PRO A 197 11.33 -11.60 2.95
C PRO A 197 11.82 -11.08 1.60
N GLN A 198 10.91 -10.89 0.65
CA GLN A 198 11.20 -10.36 -0.68
C GLN A 198 11.59 -8.87 -0.66
N ILE A 199 11.31 -8.17 0.43
CA ILE A 199 11.73 -6.78 0.66
C ILE A 199 13.09 -6.82 1.34
N ASP A 200 14.15 -6.74 0.53
CA ASP A 200 15.52 -6.69 1.04
C ASP A 200 15.79 -5.31 1.67
N SER A 201 15.78 -5.26 3.00
CA SER A 201 16.06 -4.05 3.77
C SER A 201 17.48 -3.51 3.55
N ASN A 202 18.42 -4.35 3.07
CA ASN A 202 19.82 -3.95 2.88
C ASN A 202 20.08 -3.12 1.62
N ARG A 203 19.20 -3.11 0.63
CA ARG A 203 19.41 -2.30 -0.59
C ARG A 203 19.14 -0.79 -0.40
N TYR A 204 18.47 -0.41 0.68
CA TYR A 204 18.16 1.00 0.93
C TYR A 204 19.17 1.70 1.85
N SER A 205 19.97 0.94 2.60
CA SER A 205 21.01 1.52 3.48
C SER A 205 22.27 1.97 2.73
N SER A 206 22.45 1.64 1.45
CA SER A 206 23.75 1.88 0.79
C SER A 206 23.77 2.85 -0.38
N SER A 207 22.65 3.40 -0.89
CA SER A 207 22.79 4.22 -2.11
C SER A 207 21.86 5.41 -2.33
N ARG A 208 20.93 5.73 -1.45
CA ARG A 208 20.06 6.93 -1.65
C ARG A 208 19.58 7.67 -0.41
N LEU A 209 19.84 7.21 0.77
CA LEU A 209 19.78 8.07 1.95
C LEU A 209 21.14 8.75 2.03
N LEU A 210 21.15 10.07 1.94
CA LEU A 210 22.22 10.89 2.47
C LEU A 210 22.61 10.26 3.81
N ASP A 211 23.86 9.86 3.90
CA ASP A 211 24.46 9.09 4.97
C ASP A 211 24.03 9.62 6.35
N LEU A 212 22.98 9.02 6.93
CA LEU A 212 22.53 9.33 8.28
C LEU A 212 23.57 8.88 9.34
N THR A 213 24.62 8.17 8.93
CA THR A 213 25.78 7.91 9.76
C THR A 213 26.57 9.17 10.08
N VAL A 214 26.51 10.23 9.25
CA VAL A 214 27.03 11.55 9.60
C VAL A 214 26.26 12.16 10.77
N PHE A 215 24.97 11.81 10.94
CA PHE A 215 24.15 12.31 12.04
C PHE A 215 24.42 11.61 13.39
N LYS A 216 24.97 10.40 13.41
CA LYS A 216 25.28 9.69 14.66
C LYS A 216 26.68 9.97 15.22
N ALA A 217 27.58 10.45 14.39
CA ALA A 217 28.96 10.77 14.84
C ALA A 217 29.09 12.17 15.47
N GLU A 218 28.12 13.05 15.33
CA GLU A 218 28.22 14.45 15.75
C GLU A 218 27.31 14.86 16.93
N THR A 219 26.61 13.92 17.57
CA THR A 219 25.81 14.22 18.78
C THR A 219 26.65 14.41 20.05
N THR A 220 27.98 14.47 19.93
CA THR A 220 28.89 14.80 21.02
C THR A 220 29.61 16.15 20.84
N CYS A 221 29.20 17.01 19.92
CA CYS A 221 29.81 18.32 19.75
C CYS A 221 28.87 19.44 20.18
N GLU A 222 29.41 20.26 21.09
CA GLU A 222 28.74 21.34 21.83
C GLU A 222 27.92 22.32 20.95
N ALA A 223 26.91 22.90 21.57
CA ALA A 223 25.87 23.78 21.00
C ALA A 223 26.35 25.03 20.19
N THR A 224 27.65 25.30 20.10
CA THR A 224 28.25 26.40 19.35
C THR A 224 28.37 26.16 17.84
N ASN A 225 28.25 24.93 17.38
CA ASN A 225 28.40 24.59 15.95
C ASN A 225 27.08 24.42 15.16
N LEU A 226 25.93 24.51 15.82
CA LEU A 226 24.62 24.27 15.18
C LEU A 226 24.30 25.28 14.06
N LYS A 227 24.66 26.54 14.24
CA LYS A 227 24.44 27.59 13.21
C LYS A 227 25.34 27.41 11.97
N LYS A 228 26.59 26.98 12.15
CA LYS A 228 27.53 26.69 11.05
C LYS A 228 27.09 25.43 10.28
N PHE A 229 26.58 24.44 10.97
CA PHE A 229 26.07 23.19 10.38
C PHE A 229 24.82 23.45 9.52
N GLN A 230 23.85 24.20 10.04
CA GLN A 230 22.65 24.57 9.28
C GLN A 230 22.96 25.34 8.00
N GLN A 231 23.93 26.27 8.03
CA GLN A 231 24.39 26.97 6.82
C GLN A 231 25.06 26.04 5.81
N THR A 232 25.88 25.10 6.26
CA THR A 232 26.58 24.15 5.37
C THR A 232 25.60 23.18 4.69
N VAL A 233 24.59 22.70 5.41
CA VAL A 233 23.54 21.83 4.85
C VAL A 233 22.67 22.60 3.83
N LEU A 234 22.34 23.86 4.11
CA LEU A 234 21.55 24.69 3.20
C LEU A 234 22.31 24.99 1.90
N VAL A 235 23.61 25.30 2.00
CA VAL A 235 24.47 25.57 0.83
C VAL A 235 24.62 24.33 -0.03
N ARG A 236 24.87 23.14 0.55
CA ARG A 236 24.97 21.89 -0.20
C ARG A 236 23.64 21.45 -0.83
N ALA A 237 22.51 21.72 -0.18
CA ALA A 237 21.19 21.46 -0.77
C ALA A 237 20.90 22.38 -1.96
N LEU A 238 21.32 23.63 -1.91
CA LEU A 238 21.20 24.60 -2.99
C LEU A 238 22.12 24.26 -4.18
N GLU A 239 23.34 23.80 -3.92
CA GLU A 239 24.26 23.33 -4.95
C GLU A 239 23.74 22.08 -5.67
N ALA A 240 23.19 21.11 -4.92
CA ALA A 240 22.59 19.90 -5.49
C ALA A 240 21.35 20.19 -6.36
N THR A 241 20.58 21.24 -6.04
CA THR A 241 19.45 21.69 -6.87
C THR A 241 19.89 22.48 -8.09
N SER A 242 21.02 23.22 -8.01
CA SER A 242 21.57 23.96 -9.15
C SER A 242 22.19 23.03 -10.21
N VAL A 243 22.86 21.95 -9.79
CA VAL A 243 23.41 20.93 -10.70
C VAL A 243 22.26 20.21 -11.46
N ARG A 244 21.16 19.87 -10.78
CA ARG A 244 19.99 19.26 -11.47
C ARG A 244 19.31 20.20 -12.47
N ARG A 245 19.34 21.51 -12.25
CA ARG A 245 18.82 22.49 -13.23
C ARG A 245 19.74 22.63 -14.45
N ARG A 246 21.07 22.54 -14.29
CA ARG A 246 22.00 22.54 -15.43
C ARG A 246 21.82 21.29 -16.31
N ASP A 247 21.78 20.10 -15.72
CA ASP A 247 21.58 18.86 -16.48
C ASP A 247 20.25 18.80 -17.23
N SER A 248 19.20 19.46 -16.70
CA SER A 248 17.90 19.52 -17.37
C SER A 248 17.87 20.57 -18.49
N LEU A 249 18.69 21.61 -18.43
CA LEU A 249 18.84 22.62 -19.47
C LEU A 249 19.72 22.11 -20.61
N GLU A 250 20.83 21.44 -20.32
CA GLU A 250 21.70 20.86 -21.37
C GLU A 250 20.99 19.79 -22.21
N ARG A 251 20.13 18.95 -21.62
CA ARG A 251 19.32 17.98 -22.37
C ARG A 251 18.23 18.59 -23.25
N ARG A 252 17.84 19.84 -23.03
CA ARG A 252 16.85 20.55 -23.87
C ARG A 252 17.49 21.29 -25.03
N TYR A 253 18.80 21.54 -25.02
CA TYR A 253 19.49 22.35 -26.04
C TYR A 253 20.25 21.55 -27.09
N HIS A 254 20.42 20.22 -26.92
CA HIS A 254 21.10 19.37 -27.92
C HIS A 254 20.19 18.76 -28.99
N GLY A 255 18.99 19.28 -29.20
CA GLY A 255 18.01 18.70 -30.11
C GLY A 255 17.37 19.62 -31.15
N ARG A 256 17.97 20.79 -31.54
CA ARG A 256 17.54 21.52 -32.74
C ARG A 256 18.67 22.32 -33.36
N PRO A 257 18.99 22.10 -34.63
CA PRO A 257 19.69 23.08 -35.45
C PRO A 257 18.67 24.10 -35.99
N ASP A 258 19.14 25.34 -36.16
CA ASP A 258 18.55 26.48 -36.88
C ASP A 258 17.84 27.57 -36.06
N GLY A 259 18.61 28.64 -35.94
CA GLY A 259 18.32 30.03 -36.19
C GLY A 259 17.10 30.70 -35.53
N PHE A 260 17.31 31.40 -34.40
CA PHE A 260 16.46 32.58 -34.11
C PHE A 260 17.26 33.69 -33.40
N VAL A 261 17.20 34.89 -34.00
CA VAL A 261 17.84 36.13 -33.56
C VAL A 261 17.06 36.78 -32.42
N TRP A 262 17.73 37.21 -31.36
CA TRP A 262 17.17 37.98 -30.27
C TRP A 262 16.94 39.43 -30.63
N GLY A 263 15.68 39.86 -30.65
CA GLY A 263 15.28 41.25 -30.62
C GLY A 263 15.12 41.76 -29.19
N GLY A 264 15.66 42.90 -28.89
CA GLY A 264 15.74 43.53 -27.58
C GLY A 264 14.38 43.87 -26.96
N CYS A 265 14.31 43.80 -25.65
CA CYS A 265 13.16 44.18 -24.86
C CYS A 265 13.40 45.53 -24.18
N GLY A 266 12.58 46.51 -24.56
CA GLY A 266 12.54 47.86 -23.97
C GLY A 266 11.76 47.82 -22.62
N THR A 267 12.28 48.61 -21.70
CA THR A 267 11.66 48.94 -20.42
C THR A 267 10.43 49.82 -20.60
N SER A 268 9.32 49.51 -19.96
CA SER A 268 8.21 50.44 -19.76
C SER A 268 7.75 50.42 -18.29
N HIS A 269 7.75 51.67 -17.77
CA HIS A 269 7.25 52.09 -16.46
C HIS A 269 5.75 51.81 -16.28
N ILE A 270 5.40 51.39 -15.08
CA ILE A 270 4.01 51.38 -14.64
C ILE A 270 3.77 52.50 -13.64
N ASN A 271 2.83 53.37 -13.99
CA ASN A 271 2.30 54.42 -13.13
C ASN A 271 0.98 53.93 -12.47
N HIS A 272 0.84 54.23 -11.19
CA HIS A 272 -0.39 54.16 -10.39
C HIS A 272 -1.44 55.17 -10.87
N LYS A 273 -2.73 54.79 -10.88
CA LYS A 273 -3.85 55.58 -10.30
C LYS A 273 -5.17 54.77 -10.29
N GLU A 274 -5.67 54.66 -9.10
CA GLU A 274 -7.05 54.79 -8.58
C GLU A 274 -8.26 54.75 -9.57
N ARG A 275 -9.15 53.79 -9.38
CA ARG A 275 -10.54 54.00 -8.83
C ARG A 275 -11.16 52.64 -8.49
#